data_990d3f7b9392fcae178343fc0cac01f0
#
_entry.id   990d3f7b9392fcae178343fc0cac01f0
#
_cell.length_a   1.000
_cell.length_b   1.000
_cell.length_c   1.000
_cell.angle_alpha   90.00
_cell.angle_beta   90.00
_cell.angle_gamma   90.00
#
_symmetry.space_group_name_H-M   'P 1'
#
loop_
_entity.id
_entity.type
_entity.pdbx_description
1 polymer ?
#
loop_
_entity_poly.entity_id
_entity_poly.type
_entity_poly.pdbx_seq_one_letter_code
_entity_poly.pdbx_strand_id
1 'polypeptide(L)'
;MATRTKEKVWSDVEQEAAKETARERKRQAKRSPEEARTEGEKEVQAKFAEMPPEDRRIATRIHEIVAVEAPAFVPRTFYGMPAYAKDGKVICFFQSKAKFKVRYSTLGFQPDARIDDGEMWPVAFAVIELTPAVEKRIAELVRKAAA
;
A
#
# COMPACT_ATOMS: atom_id res chain seq x y z
N MET A 1 22.83 37.10 15.44
CA MET A 1 22.12 36.54 14.26
C MET A 1 21.52 35.21 14.65
N ALA A 2 20.21 35.13 14.62
CA ALA A 2 19.55 33.86 14.84
C ALA A 2 19.81 32.95 13.63
N THR A 3 20.47 31.82 13.85
CA THR A 3 20.61 30.75 12.85
C THR A 3 19.24 30.19 12.59
N ARG A 4 18.72 30.43 11.41
CA ARG A 4 17.47 29.83 10.96
C ARG A 4 17.71 28.35 10.81
N THR A 5 17.17 27.55 11.72
CA THR A 5 17.16 26.09 11.58
C THR A 5 16.28 25.78 10.37
N LYS A 6 16.83 25.10 9.35
CA LYS A 6 16.01 24.62 8.23
C LYS A 6 14.97 23.66 8.79
N GLU A 7 13.70 24.02 8.70
CA GLU A 7 12.62 23.08 8.99
C GLU A 7 12.77 21.87 8.08
N LYS A 8 12.69 20.68 8.67
CA LYS A 8 12.64 19.45 7.90
C LYS A 8 11.31 19.41 7.14
N VAL A 9 11.37 19.40 5.81
CA VAL A 9 10.19 19.30 4.94
C VAL A 9 9.48 17.95 5.15
N TRP A 10 10.27 16.90 5.40
CA TRP A 10 9.77 15.54 5.63
C TRP A 10 10.14 15.08 7.04
N SER A 11 9.22 14.34 7.67
CA SER A 11 9.50 13.66 8.93
C SER A 11 10.55 12.56 8.72
N ASP A 12 11.17 12.10 9.83
CA ASP A 12 12.14 11.00 9.76
C ASP A 12 11.50 9.73 9.19
N VAL A 13 10.21 9.48 9.48
CA VAL A 13 9.45 8.36 8.94
C VAL A 13 9.29 8.45 7.44
N GLU A 14 8.97 9.64 6.93
CA GLU A 14 8.82 9.87 5.48
C GLU A 14 10.15 9.75 4.75
N GLN A 15 11.24 10.25 5.34
CA GLN A 15 12.59 10.12 4.77
C GLN A 15 13.00 8.66 4.68
N GLU A 16 12.73 7.86 5.72
CA GLU A 16 13.04 6.44 5.72
C GLU A 16 12.23 5.69 4.67
N ALA A 17 10.94 6.02 4.53
CA ALA A 17 10.07 5.44 3.50
C ALA A 17 10.58 5.78 2.09
N ALA A 18 11.06 6.99 1.86
CA ALA A 18 11.64 7.39 0.58
C ALA A 18 12.92 6.62 0.26
N LYS A 19 13.79 6.38 1.26
CA LYS A 19 14.99 5.54 1.11
C LYS A 19 14.63 4.09 0.81
N GLU A 20 13.64 3.55 1.50
CA GLU A 20 13.13 2.20 1.24
C GLU A 20 12.65 2.07 -0.20
N THR A 21 11.93 3.04 -0.72
CA THR A 21 11.45 3.06 -2.12
C THR A 21 12.60 2.99 -3.11
N ALA A 22 13.67 3.74 -2.89
CA ALA A 22 14.83 3.70 -3.77
C ALA A 22 15.47 2.31 -3.81
N ARG A 23 15.60 1.67 -2.64
CA ARG A 23 16.10 0.29 -2.54
C ARG A 23 15.16 -0.72 -3.20
N GLU A 24 13.87 -0.57 -2.98
CA GLU A 24 12.83 -1.42 -3.57
C GLU A 24 12.85 -1.39 -5.08
N ARG A 25 12.87 -0.20 -5.67
CA ARG A 25 12.91 -0.03 -7.13
C ARG A 25 14.12 -0.72 -7.75
N LYS A 26 15.28 -0.60 -7.10
CA LYS A 26 16.51 -1.23 -7.56
C LYS A 26 16.42 -2.75 -7.56
N ARG A 27 15.83 -3.35 -6.50
CA ARG A 27 15.62 -4.80 -6.43
C ARG A 27 14.61 -5.28 -7.45
N GLN A 28 13.49 -4.59 -7.56
CA GLN A 28 12.34 -4.97 -8.38
C GLN A 28 12.63 -4.88 -9.87
N ALA A 29 13.46 -3.93 -10.30
CA ALA A 29 13.82 -3.74 -11.70
C ALA A 29 14.52 -4.95 -12.33
N LYS A 30 15.13 -5.81 -11.52
CA LYS A 30 15.90 -6.98 -11.98
C LYS A 30 15.09 -8.28 -12.00
N ARG A 31 13.82 -8.25 -11.60
CA ARG A 31 12.98 -9.44 -11.45
C ARG A 31 12.26 -9.80 -12.74
N SER A 32 12.22 -11.11 -13.05
CA SER A 32 11.28 -11.63 -14.03
C SER A 32 9.85 -11.52 -13.50
N PRO A 33 8.79 -11.63 -14.35
CA PRO A 33 7.39 -11.63 -13.87
C PRO A 33 7.10 -12.69 -12.79
N GLU A 34 7.65 -13.90 -12.94
CA GLU A 34 7.51 -14.97 -11.93
C GLU A 34 8.20 -14.61 -10.61
N GLU A 35 9.44 -14.13 -10.69
CA GLU A 35 10.20 -13.68 -9.52
C GLU A 35 9.49 -12.51 -8.84
N ALA A 36 8.95 -11.57 -9.60
CA ALA A 36 8.21 -10.43 -9.07
C ALA A 36 7.04 -10.91 -8.19
N ARG A 37 6.26 -11.89 -8.64
CA ARG A 37 5.14 -12.42 -7.88
C ARG A 37 5.62 -13.18 -6.63
N THR A 38 6.58 -14.08 -6.78
CA THR A 38 7.08 -14.90 -5.66
C THR A 38 7.78 -14.07 -4.61
N GLU A 39 8.71 -13.23 -5.03
CA GLU A 39 9.48 -12.37 -4.11
C GLU A 39 8.61 -11.26 -3.52
N GLY A 40 7.71 -10.69 -4.32
CA GLY A 40 6.75 -9.69 -3.86
C GLY A 40 5.84 -10.21 -2.76
N GLU A 41 5.34 -11.44 -2.90
CA GLU A 41 4.53 -12.09 -1.87
C GLU A 41 5.31 -12.24 -0.56
N LYS A 42 6.55 -12.73 -0.64
CA LYS A 42 7.42 -12.86 0.54
C LYS A 42 7.68 -11.53 1.22
N GLU A 43 7.96 -10.49 0.46
CA GLU A 43 8.24 -9.16 0.98
C GLU A 43 7.02 -8.56 1.66
N VAL A 44 5.84 -8.72 1.08
CA VAL A 44 4.57 -8.26 1.66
C VAL A 44 4.28 -9.00 2.96
N GLN A 45 4.46 -10.32 2.99
CA GLN A 45 4.28 -11.11 4.22
C GLN A 45 5.26 -10.67 5.31
N ALA A 46 6.51 -10.33 4.97
CA ALA A 46 7.47 -9.80 5.91
C ALA A 46 7.02 -8.46 6.51
N LYS A 47 6.39 -7.61 5.69
CA LYS A 47 5.82 -6.34 6.18
C LYS A 47 4.64 -6.56 7.12
N PHE A 48 3.80 -7.53 6.86
CA PHE A 48 2.71 -7.90 7.79
C PHE A 48 3.28 -8.34 9.15
N ALA A 49 4.35 -9.14 9.13
CA ALA A 49 4.98 -9.63 10.36
C ALA A 49 5.55 -8.50 11.24
N GLU A 50 5.94 -7.37 10.64
CA GLU A 50 6.44 -6.19 11.35
C GLU A 50 5.32 -5.37 12.00
N MET A 51 4.07 -5.55 11.60
CA MET A 51 2.95 -4.76 12.08
C MET A 51 2.45 -5.22 13.45
N PRO A 52 1.91 -4.30 14.28
CA PRO A 52 1.14 -4.68 15.44
C PRO A 52 -0.07 -5.55 15.05
N PRO A 53 -0.59 -6.38 15.98
CA PRO A 53 -1.68 -7.33 15.65
C PRO A 53 -2.91 -6.70 14.98
N GLU A 54 -3.30 -5.51 15.40
CA GLU A 54 -4.45 -4.79 14.85
C GLU A 54 -4.23 -4.43 13.37
N ASP A 55 -3.09 -3.82 13.06
CA ASP A 55 -2.74 -3.42 11.69
C ASP A 55 -2.53 -4.65 10.81
N ARG A 56 -1.87 -5.67 11.35
CA ARG A 56 -1.63 -6.94 10.65
C ARG A 56 -2.93 -7.60 10.23
N ARG A 57 -3.92 -7.64 11.11
CA ARG A 57 -5.23 -8.23 10.82
C ARG A 57 -5.90 -7.54 9.64
N ILE A 58 -5.88 -6.21 9.63
CA ILE A 58 -6.47 -5.42 8.54
C ILE A 58 -5.69 -5.66 7.24
N ALA A 59 -4.37 -5.56 7.29
CA ALA A 59 -3.50 -5.74 6.13
C ALA A 59 -3.62 -7.13 5.50
N THR A 60 -3.62 -8.19 6.32
CA THR A 60 -3.74 -9.56 5.81
C THR A 60 -5.11 -9.83 5.20
N ARG A 61 -6.17 -9.25 5.77
CA ARG A 61 -7.51 -9.41 5.19
C ARG A 61 -7.64 -8.67 3.86
N ILE A 62 -7.10 -7.47 3.75
CA ILE A 62 -7.04 -6.75 2.47
C ILE A 62 -6.27 -7.57 1.44
N HIS A 63 -5.16 -8.17 1.83
CA HIS A 63 -4.37 -9.04 0.96
C HIS A 63 -5.21 -10.21 0.40
N GLU A 64 -5.98 -10.86 1.24
CA GLU A 64 -6.90 -11.93 0.83
C GLU A 64 -7.96 -11.43 -0.15
N ILE A 65 -8.55 -10.27 0.12
CA ILE A 65 -9.56 -9.65 -0.75
C ILE A 65 -8.95 -9.34 -2.13
N VAL A 66 -7.76 -8.76 -2.17
CA VAL A 66 -7.07 -8.49 -3.43
C VAL A 66 -6.81 -9.77 -4.22
N ALA A 67 -6.40 -10.83 -3.57
CA ALA A 67 -6.15 -12.11 -4.23
C ALA A 67 -7.39 -12.67 -4.92
N VAL A 68 -8.57 -12.48 -4.33
CA VAL A 68 -9.85 -12.92 -4.88
C VAL A 68 -10.38 -11.99 -5.97
N GLU A 69 -10.38 -10.68 -5.69
CA GLU A 69 -11.03 -9.70 -6.56
C GLU A 69 -10.13 -9.21 -7.71
N ALA A 70 -8.84 -9.25 -7.53
CA ALA A 70 -7.87 -8.79 -8.51
C ALA A 70 -6.67 -9.75 -8.61
N PRO A 71 -6.89 -10.99 -9.07
CA PRO A 71 -5.82 -12.01 -9.11
C PRO A 71 -4.65 -11.64 -10.02
N ALA A 72 -4.84 -10.72 -10.96
CA ALA A 72 -3.78 -10.23 -11.83
C ALA A 72 -2.84 -9.23 -11.13
N PHE A 73 -3.24 -8.69 -10.00
CA PHE A 73 -2.36 -7.78 -9.25
C PHE A 73 -1.21 -8.55 -8.63
N VAL A 74 -0.03 -7.98 -8.72
CA VAL A 74 1.21 -8.54 -8.18
C VAL A 74 1.56 -7.85 -6.87
N PRO A 75 1.66 -8.59 -5.76
CA PRO A 75 2.12 -8.01 -4.50
C PRO A 75 3.54 -7.48 -4.62
N ARG A 76 3.79 -6.34 -4.01
CA ARG A 76 5.14 -5.74 -3.92
C ARG A 76 5.18 -4.76 -2.76
N THR A 77 6.37 -4.32 -2.40
CA THR A 77 6.52 -3.21 -1.45
C THR A 77 6.60 -1.89 -2.19
N PHE A 78 6.13 -0.83 -1.53
CA PHE A 78 6.04 0.52 -2.07
C PHE A 78 6.20 1.50 -0.89
N TYR A 79 7.30 2.24 -0.83
CA TYR A 79 7.66 3.05 0.34
C TYR A 79 7.63 2.26 1.65
N GLY A 80 8.04 0.98 1.59
CA GLY A 80 7.98 0.07 2.73
C GLY A 80 6.58 -0.43 3.09
N MET A 81 5.57 -0.12 2.29
CA MET A 81 4.18 -0.55 2.50
C MET A 81 3.84 -1.74 1.61
N PRO A 82 2.94 -2.63 2.06
CA PRO A 82 2.33 -3.61 1.17
C PRO A 82 1.56 -2.90 0.05
N ALA A 83 1.79 -3.31 -1.18
CA ALA A 83 1.17 -2.72 -2.34
C ALA A 83 0.86 -3.78 -3.40
N TYR A 84 0.03 -3.41 -4.36
CA TYR A 84 -0.43 -4.31 -5.41
C TYR A 84 -0.31 -3.61 -6.74
N ALA A 85 0.39 -4.24 -7.68
CA ALA A 85 0.76 -3.64 -8.95
C ALA A 85 0.16 -4.39 -10.14
N LYS A 86 -0.02 -3.68 -11.23
CA LYS A 86 -0.41 -4.24 -12.52
C LYS A 86 0.47 -3.60 -13.60
N ASP A 87 1.06 -4.44 -14.44
CA ASP A 87 1.97 -3.98 -15.52
C ASP A 87 3.09 -3.07 -15.00
N GLY A 88 3.65 -3.41 -13.83
CA GLY A 88 4.74 -2.67 -13.21
C GLY A 88 4.34 -1.39 -12.50
N LYS A 89 3.06 -1.05 -12.47
CA LYS A 89 2.55 0.17 -11.82
C LYS A 89 1.76 -0.17 -10.57
N VAL A 90 2.06 0.51 -9.47
CA VAL A 90 1.31 0.35 -8.23
C VAL A 90 -0.12 0.86 -8.42
N ILE A 91 -1.09 0.03 -8.10
CA ILE A 91 -2.51 0.36 -8.19
C ILE A 91 -3.05 0.80 -6.83
N CYS A 92 -2.75 0.03 -5.79
CA CYS A 92 -3.17 0.35 -4.43
C CYS A 92 -2.14 -0.11 -3.40
N PHE A 93 -2.25 0.43 -2.19
CA PHE A 93 -1.33 0.15 -1.11
C PHE A 93 -2.02 0.26 0.25
N PHE A 94 -1.44 -0.38 1.25
CA PHE A 94 -1.89 -0.29 2.63
C PHE A 94 -0.85 0.43 3.48
N GLN A 95 -1.25 1.54 4.10
CA GLN A 95 -0.41 2.30 5.01
C GLN A 95 -0.76 1.97 6.46
N SER A 96 0.13 1.29 7.17
CA SER A 96 -0.04 0.99 8.59
C SER A 96 0.07 2.25 9.44
N LYS A 97 -0.92 2.49 10.29
CA LYS A 97 -0.92 3.64 11.21
C LYS A 97 0.27 3.61 12.16
N ALA A 98 0.68 2.43 12.61
CA ALA A 98 1.79 2.28 13.55
C ALA A 98 3.12 2.65 12.89
N LYS A 99 3.37 2.20 11.67
CA LYS A 99 4.60 2.50 10.93
C LYS A 99 4.78 4.00 10.69
N PHE A 100 3.71 4.67 10.27
CA PHE A 100 3.76 6.10 9.90
C PHE A 100 3.36 7.03 11.04
N LYS A 101 3.05 6.48 12.22
CA LYS A 101 2.70 7.24 13.44
C LYS A 101 1.54 8.20 13.21
N VAL A 102 0.49 7.69 12.59
CA VAL A 102 -0.73 8.43 12.28
C VAL A 102 -1.93 7.79 12.98
N ARG A 103 -3.07 8.48 12.97
CA ARG A 103 -4.26 8.13 13.74
C ARG A 103 -5.01 6.91 13.20
N TYR A 104 -4.96 6.66 11.90
CA TYR A 104 -5.65 5.55 11.24
C TYR A 104 -4.79 4.96 10.14
N SER A 105 -5.05 3.69 9.82
CA SER A 105 -4.46 3.05 8.65
C SER A 105 -5.19 3.47 7.38
N THR A 106 -4.52 3.43 6.23
CA THR A 106 -5.08 3.92 4.98
C THR A 106 -4.99 2.84 3.90
N LEU A 107 -6.08 2.64 3.17
CA LEU A 107 -6.08 1.98 1.87
C LEU A 107 -6.06 3.09 0.81
N GLY A 108 -4.96 3.20 0.09
CA GLY A 108 -4.77 4.24 -0.93
C GLY A 108 -4.73 3.67 -2.34
N PHE A 109 -5.21 4.46 -3.28
CA PHE A 109 -5.21 4.13 -4.71
C PHE A 109 -4.37 5.13 -5.48
N GLN A 110 -3.55 4.63 -6.39
CA GLN A 110 -2.69 5.44 -7.23
C GLN A 110 -3.43 5.87 -8.52
N PRO A 111 -2.90 6.85 -9.28
CA PRO A 111 -3.58 7.35 -10.49
C PRO A 111 -3.93 6.29 -11.53
N ASP A 112 -3.22 5.18 -11.58
CA ASP A 112 -3.52 4.09 -12.51
C ASP A 112 -4.70 3.21 -12.06
N ALA A 113 -5.22 3.41 -10.86
CA ALA A 113 -6.43 2.76 -10.38
C ALA A 113 -7.66 3.43 -10.99
N ARG A 114 -8.43 2.68 -11.75
CA ARG A 114 -9.63 3.21 -12.41
C ARG A 114 -10.86 3.08 -11.53
N ILE A 115 -10.87 3.85 -10.47
CA ILE A 115 -12.00 3.93 -9.53
C ILE A 115 -12.83 5.20 -9.73
N ASP A 116 -12.74 5.79 -10.89
CA ASP A 116 -13.41 7.00 -11.30
C ASP A 116 -14.91 6.95 -10.97
N ASP A 117 -15.43 8.02 -10.40
CA ASP A 117 -16.83 8.16 -10.06
C ASP A 117 -17.25 9.63 -10.25
N GLY A 118 -17.78 9.93 -11.42
CA GLY A 118 -18.10 11.31 -11.81
C GLY A 118 -16.86 12.16 -12.02
N GLU A 119 -16.91 13.40 -11.59
CA GLU A 119 -15.84 14.38 -11.80
C GLU A 119 -14.98 14.60 -10.56
N MET A 120 -15.32 13.94 -9.47
CA MET A 120 -14.56 13.95 -8.23
C MET A 120 -14.83 12.66 -7.47
N TRP A 121 -13.76 11.97 -7.04
CA TRP A 121 -13.88 10.75 -6.23
C TRP A 121 -12.73 10.63 -5.24
N PRO A 122 -12.96 9.94 -4.10
CA PRO A 122 -11.89 9.71 -3.13
C PRO A 122 -10.90 8.64 -3.64
N VAL A 123 -9.62 8.82 -3.33
CA VAL A 123 -8.54 7.90 -3.69
C VAL A 123 -7.81 7.33 -2.48
N ALA A 124 -8.15 7.78 -1.28
CA ALA A 124 -7.60 7.27 -0.02
C ALA A 124 -8.72 7.09 0.99
N PHE A 125 -8.69 5.97 1.69
CA PHE A 125 -9.75 5.58 2.63
C PHE A 125 -9.12 5.25 3.97
N ALA A 126 -9.58 5.90 5.03
CA ALA A 126 -9.21 5.56 6.40
C ALA A 126 -9.88 4.23 6.78
N VAL A 127 -9.10 3.29 7.30
CA VAL A 127 -9.63 2.00 7.75
C VAL A 127 -9.35 1.84 9.24
N ILE A 128 -10.42 1.84 10.04
CA ILE A 128 -10.36 1.68 11.48
C ILE A 128 -10.59 0.22 11.88
N GLU A 129 -11.56 -0.42 11.23
CA GLU A 129 -12.00 -1.77 11.56
C GLU A 129 -12.60 -2.45 10.32
N LEU A 130 -12.43 -3.77 10.22
CA LEU A 130 -13.01 -4.56 9.14
C LEU A 130 -14.35 -5.15 9.56
N THR A 131 -15.40 -4.36 9.42
CA THR A 131 -16.77 -4.86 9.50
C THR A 131 -17.14 -5.52 8.17
N PRO A 132 -18.20 -6.38 8.12
CA PRO A 132 -18.66 -6.94 6.84
C PRO A 132 -18.94 -5.88 5.77
N ALA A 133 -19.50 -4.73 6.16
CA ALA A 133 -19.77 -3.62 5.24
C ALA A 133 -18.48 -3.01 4.69
N VAL A 134 -17.45 -2.84 5.52
CA VAL A 134 -16.14 -2.31 5.11
C VAL A 134 -15.44 -3.30 4.17
N GLU A 135 -15.45 -4.59 4.48
CA GLU A 135 -14.85 -5.62 3.61
C GLU A 135 -15.52 -5.64 2.23
N LYS A 136 -16.85 -5.55 2.20
CA LYS A 136 -17.60 -5.47 0.96
C LYS A 136 -17.21 -4.26 0.12
N ARG A 137 -17.10 -3.09 0.76
CA ARG A 137 -16.69 -1.85 0.09
C ARG A 137 -15.26 -1.96 -0.47
N ILE A 138 -14.35 -2.54 0.29
CA ILE A 138 -12.96 -2.76 -0.17
C ILE A 138 -12.96 -3.69 -1.38
N ALA A 139 -13.71 -4.80 -1.33
CA ALA A 139 -13.83 -5.74 -2.44
C ALA A 139 -14.34 -5.06 -3.71
N GLU A 140 -15.36 -4.23 -3.60
CA GLU A 140 -15.92 -3.47 -4.73
C GLU A 140 -14.90 -2.49 -5.32
N LEU A 141 -14.17 -1.75 -4.48
CA LEU A 141 -13.14 -0.82 -4.92
C LEU A 141 -11.99 -1.54 -5.64
N VAL A 142 -11.51 -2.64 -5.08
CA VAL A 142 -10.44 -3.44 -5.67
C VAL A 142 -10.86 -4.02 -7.01
N ARG A 143 -12.07 -4.57 -7.09
CA ARG A 143 -12.64 -5.10 -8.34
C ARG A 143 -12.73 -4.03 -9.41
N LYS A 144 -13.21 -2.84 -9.05
CA LYS A 144 -13.30 -1.69 -9.96
C LYS A 144 -11.91 -1.27 -10.43
N ALA A 145 -10.94 -1.21 -9.53
CA ALA A 145 -9.56 -0.85 -9.86
C ALA A 145 -8.90 -1.86 -10.80
N ALA A 146 -9.33 -3.12 -10.77
CA ALA A 146 -8.78 -4.20 -11.59
C ALA A 146 -9.42 -4.28 -12.99
N ALA A 147 -10.54 -3.65 -13.18
CA ALA A 147 -11.29 -3.70 -14.45
C ALA A 147 -10.58 -3.00 -15.61
#